data_bcce0aacc4ff6044ec6933ada368d0f9
#
_entry.id   bcce0aacc4ff6044ec6933ada368d0f9
#
_cell.length_a   1.000
_cell.length_b   1.000
_cell.length_c   1.000
_cell.angle_alpha   90.00
_cell.angle_beta   90.00
_cell.angle_gamma   90.00
#
_symmetry.space_group_name_H-M   'P 1'
#
loop_
_entity.id
_entity.type
_entity.pdbx_description
1 polymer ?
#
loop_
_entity_poly.entity_id
_entity_poly.type
_entity_poly.pdbx_seq_one_letter_code
_entity_poly.pdbx_strand_id
1 'polypeptide(L)'
;MPDAFIETAYFKDLTNRALLYLQAGYAVHFCGPAGTGKTALAMHVAELLGRPVVTLQGNDEYKPSDLVGGNSGMRRKKLLDNYVHSVWKAEESMDSIWYDGRITHACRNGHTFVYDDFTRSRPETNNVLLSVLQEKTLDLSAIQKGETRLTVHPDFSVLFTSNPSEYAGVHVLQDALKDRVITIAIKGLDRESEVAIVAGRSGLPWREAARIVDIIRGIRGNDIKKPSIRAAIMVATILATKGSKPSSSNPLFYQILMDVIGSEISYENDGENNSLLIKRIEMELDKYTPENRK
;
A
#
# COMPACT_ATOMS: atom_id res chain seq x y z
N MET A 1 -18.75 3.23 8.98
CA MET A 1 -17.48 2.85 9.59
C MET A 1 -16.53 2.43 8.47
N PRO A 2 -15.50 3.18 8.21
CA PRO A 2 -14.57 2.80 7.17
C PRO A 2 -13.63 1.72 7.70
N ASP A 3 -13.46 0.69 6.90
CA ASP A 3 -12.23 -0.04 6.69
C ASP A 3 -11.75 -1.03 7.74
N ALA A 4 -12.61 -1.68 8.49
CA ALA A 4 -12.16 -2.86 9.24
C ALA A 4 -11.57 -3.88 8.26
N PHE A 5 -10.37 -4.38 8.57
CA PHE A 5 -9.75 -5.46 7.81
C PHE A 5 -10.61 -6.71 7.92
N ILE A 6 -10.91 -7.35 6.78
CA ILE A 6 -11.73 -8.55 6.76
C ILE A 6 -10.80 -9.75 6.84
N GLU A 7 -10.70 -10.32 8.03
CA GLU A 7 -9.86 -11.47 8.31
C GLU A 7 -10.51 -12.74 7.74
N THR A 8 -9.92 -13.29 6.69
CA THR A 8 -10.25 -14.61 6.15
C THR A 8 -9.20 -15.62 6.60
N ALA A 9 -9.48 -16.92 6.45
CA ALA A 9 -8.52 -17.97 6.78
C ALA A 9 -7.18 -17.76 6.04
N TYR A 10 -7.23 -17.32 4.79
CA TYR A 10 -6.07 -17.00 3.98
C TYR A 10 -5.25 -15.84 4.57
N PHE A 11 -5.90 -14.73 4.92
CA PHE A 11 -5.20 -13.59 5.52
C PHE A 11 -4.71 -13.88 6.93
N LYS A 12 -5.42 -14.70 7.69
CA LYS A 12 -4.98 -15.12 9.04
C LYS A 12 -3.65 -15.86 9.00
N ASP A 13 -3.45 -16.78 8.03
CA ASP A 13 -2.15 -17.45 7.84
C ASP A 13 -1.04 -16.45 7.53
N LEU A 14 -1.27 -15.54 6.57
CA LEU A 14 -0.29 -14.52 6.19
C LEU A 14 0.04 -13.57 7.35
N THR A 15 -0.97 -13.17 8.13
CA THR A 15 -0.83 -12.32 9.32
C THR A 15 0.04 -13.00 10.38
N ASN A 16 -0.25 -14.27 10.70
CA ASN A 16 0.50 -15.02 11.69
C ASN A 16 1.98 -15.19 11.30
N ARG A 17 2.23 -15.50 10.04
CA ARG A 17 3.59 -15.61 9.50
C ARG A 17 4.34 -14.28 9.56
N ALA A 18 3.69 -13.19 9.17
CA ALA A 18 4.29 -11.87 9.21
C ALA A 18 4.63 -11.45 10.65
N LEU A 19 3.71 -11.65 11.60
CA LEU A 19 3.95 -11.36 13.02
C LEU A 19 5.14 -12.18 13.57
N LEU A 20 5.22 -13.47 13.25
CA LEU A 20 6.34 -14.32 13.65
C LEU A 20 7.69 -13.76 13.19
N TYR A 21 7.77 -13.34 11.92
CA TYR A 21 9.01 -12.80 11.36
C TYR A 21 9.38 -11.44 11.96
N LEU A 22 8.39 -10.55 12.15
CA LEU A 22 8.61 -9.24 12.78
C LEU A 22 9.04 -9.37 14.23
N GLN A 23 8.46 -10.31 14.99
CA GLN A 23 8.86 -10.60 16.37
C GLN A 23 10.28 -11.19 16.45
N ALA A 24 10.72 -11.91 15.42
CA ALA A 24 12.10 -12.38 15.29
C ALA A 24 13.09 -11.28 14.82
N GLY A 25 12.62 -10.04 14.63
CA GLY A 25 13.44 -8.88 14.24
C GLY A 25 13.69 -8.74 12.73
N TYR A 26 13.00 -9.51 11.89
CA TYR A 26 13.12 -9.43 10.44
C TYR A 26 12.09 -8.48 9.85
N ALA A 27 12.49 -7.77 8.80
CA ALA A 27 11.58 -7.00 7.97
C ALA A 27 10.73 -7.93 7.10
N VAL A 28 9.46 -7.58 6.88
CA VAL A 28 8.53 -8.36 6.05
C VAL A 28 8.14 -7.58 4.81
N HIS A 29 8.15 -8.26 3.67
CA HIS A 29 7.77 -7.72 2.38
C HIS A 29 6.61 -8.52 1.78
N PHE A 30 5.45 -7.88 1.60
CA PHE A 30 4.32 -8.45 0.88
C PHE A 30 4.42 -8.12 -0.60
N CYS A 31 4.58 -9.14 -1.42
CA CYS A 31 4.78 -9.02 -2.86
C CYS A 31 3.63 -9.71 -3.62
N GLY A 32 3.04 -9.07 -4.61
CA GLY A 32 1.96 -9.68 -5.40
C GLY A 32 1.21 -8.70 -6.29
N PRO A 33 0.26 -9.18 -7.11
CA PRO A 33 -0.51 -8.37 -8.03
C PRO A 33 -1.29 -7.24 -7.36
N ALA A 34 -1.66 -6.21 -8.15
CA ALA A 34 -2.54 -5.15 -7.68
C ALA A 34 -3.89 -5.71 -7.20
N GLY A 35 -4.49 -5.05 -6.20
CA GLY A 35 -5.81 -5.44 -5.70
C GLY A 35 -5.86 -6.66 -4.77
N THR A 36 -4.73 -7.31 -4.45
CA THR A 36 -4.71 -8.49 -3.56
C THR A 36 -4.72 -8.16 -2.06
N GLY A 37 -4.88 -6.90 -1.69
CA GLY A 37 -5.01 -6.49 -0.29
C GLY A 37 -3.69 -6.31 0.47
N LYS A 38 -2.54 -6.21 -0.21
CA LYS A 38 -1.20 -6.07 0.41
C LYS A 38 -1.11 -4.92 1.42
N THR A 39 -1.52 -3.73 0.99
CA THR A 39 -1.53 -2.52 1.84
C THR A 39 -2.41 -2.69 3.07
N ALA A 40 -3.63 -3.24 2.86
CA ALA A 40 -4.56 -3.50 3.96
C ALA A 40 -4.01 -4.55 4.93
N LEU A 41 -3.36 -5.62 4.42
CA LEU A 41 -2.71 -6.63 5.25
C LEU A 41 -1.52 -6.03 6.03
N ALA A 42 -0.68 -5.22 5.38
CA ALA A 42 0.45 -4.57 6.04
C ALA A 42 -0.01 -3.64 7.18
N MET A 43 -1.06 -2.86 6.96
CA MET A 43 -1.66 -2.01 7.99
C MET A 43 -2.26 -2.84 9.13
N HIS A 44 -2.99 -3.91 8.83
CA HIS A 44 -3.56 -4.80 9.83
C HIS A 44 -2.48 -5.46 10.71
N VAL A 45 -1.40 -5.98 10.09
CA VAL A 45 -0.26 -6.53 10.82
C VAL A 45 0.42 -5.46 11.69
N ALA A 46 0.57 -4.24 11.16
CA ALA A 46 1.16 -3.12 11.90
C ALA A 46 0.31 -2.73 13.13
N GLU A 47 -1.01 -2.72 13.00
CA GLU A 47 -1.94 -2.46 14.10
C GLU A 47 -1.86 -3.54 15.19
N LEU A 48 -1.72 -4.81 14.81
CA LEU A 48 -1.59 -5.94 15.75
C LEU A 48 -0.29 -5.90 16.55
N LEU A 49 0.75 -5.21 16.08
CA LEU A 49 1.97 -4.97 16.87
C LEU A 49 1.74 -3.98 18.03
N GLY A 50 0.64 -3.24 18.03
CA GLY A 50 0.23 -2.37 19.14
C GLY A 50 1.10 -1.11 19.30
N ARG A 51 1.85 -0.71 18.26
CA ARG A 51 2.75 0.45 18.26
C ARG A 51 2.23 1.50 17.28
N PRO A 52 2.57 2.80 17.46
CA PRO A 52 2.23 3.80 16.47
C PRO A 52 2.75 3.43 15.08
N VAL A 53 1.93 3.65 14.06
CA VAL A 53 2.24 3.31 12.67
C VAL A 53 2.62 4.56 11.91
N VAL A 54 3.77 4.53 11.24
CA VAL A 54 4.22 5.56 10.31
C VAL A 54 4.15 5.00 8.90
N THR A 55 3.36 5.62 8.03
CA THR A 55 3.18 5.17 6.66
C THR A 55 3.92 6.05 5.67
N LEU A 56 4.48 5.42 4.64
CA LEU A 56 5.04 6.11 3.47
C LEU A 56 4.59 5.35 2.22
N GLN A 57 4.16 6.07 1.20
CA GLN A 57 3.89 5.50 -0.11
C GLN A 57 5.08 5.74 -1.04
N GLY A 58 5.51 4.73 -1.79
CA GLY A 58 6.61 4.84 -2.75
C GLY A 58 6.33 5.85 -3.85
N ASN A 59 7.37 6.65 -4.17
CA ASN A 59 7.31 7.67 -5.22
C ASN A 59 8.69 7.82 -5.85
N ASP A 60 8.74 7.86 -7.19
CA ASP A 60 9.98 8.02 -7.97
C ASP A 60 10.70 9.35 -7.72
N GLU A 61 9.96 10.39 -7.30
CA GLU A 61 10.53 11.70 -7.01
C GLU A 61 11.27 11.79 -5.67
N TYR A 62 11.09 10.81 -4.78
CA TYR A 62 11.72 10.84 -3.47
C TYR A 62 13.23 10.72 -3.55
N LYS A 63 13.89 11.56 -2.75
CA LYS A 63 15.33 11.53 -2.47
C LYS A 63 15.56 10.91 -1.09
N PRO A 64 16.76 10.42 -0.79
CA PRO A 64 17.11 9.94 0.55
C PRO A 64 16.78 10.92 1.67
N SER A 65 16.92 12.24 1.43
CA SER A 65 16.56 13.29 2.38
C SER A 65 15.08 13.34 2.72
N ASP A 66 14.19 12.93 1.81
CA ASP A 66 12.75 12.96 2.06
C ASP A 66 12.35 11.84 3.05
N LEU A 67 13.13 10.76 3.09
CA LEU A 67 12.97 9.68 4.05
C LEU A 67 13.63 10.00 5.39
N VAL A 68 14.89 10.46 5.34
CA VAL A 68 15.72 10.69 6.52
C VAL A 68 15.38 12.00 7.21
N GLY A 69 15.07 13.02 6.45
CA GLY A 69 14.87 14.37 6.94
C GLY A 69 15.94 15.33 6.45
N GLY A 70 15.83 16.54 6.89
CA GLY A 70 16.74 17.60 6.44
C GLY A 70 16.56 18.90 7.20
N ASN A 71 17.38 19.85 6.84
CA ASN A 71 17.27 21.21 7.38
C ASN A 71 16.17 21.98 6.63
N SER A 72 15.21 22.46 7.38
CA SER A 72 14.15 23.31 6.87
C SER A 72 14.06 24.60 7.70
N GLY A 73 14.29 25.73 7.02
CA GLY A 73 14.20 27.03 7.65
C GLY A 73 15.50 27.52 8.31
N MET A 74 15.66 28.82 8.38
CA MET A 74 16.73 29.53 9.06
C MET A 74 16.14 30.36 10.19
N ARG A 75 16.59 30.12 11.41
CA ARG A 75 16.25 30.97 12.53
C ARG A 75 17.34 32.02 12.68
N ARG A 76 17.00 33.27 12.35
CA ARG A 76 17.92 34.39 12.56
C ARG A 76 17.86 34.81 14.02
N LYS A 77 18.93 34.55 14.78
CA LYS A 77 19.09 35.04 16.15
C LYS A 77 19.99 36.27 16.10
N LYS A 78 19.41 37.43 16.38
CA LYS A 78 20.17 38.69 16.49
C LYS A 78 20.41 38.93 17.98
N LEU A 79 21.63 38.72 18.45
CA LEU A 79 22.05 39.16 19.79
C LEU A 79 22.59 40.60 19.63
N LEU A 80 21.88 41.54 20.21
CA LEU A 80 22.37 42.89 20.41
C LEU A 80 22.91 42.99 21.82
N ASP A 81 24.20 43.09 21.97
CA ASP A 81 24.85 43.30 23.24
C ASP A 81 25.17 44.80 23.38
N ASN A 82 24.49 45.49 24.30
CA ASN A 82 24.60 46.92 24.53
C ASN A 82 25.47 47.25 25.74
N TYR A 83 26.40 46.37 26.13
CA TYR A 83 27.13 46.53 27.40
C TYR A 83 28.26 47.58 27.35
N VAL A 84 28.68 48.06 26.21
CA VAL A 84 29.74 49.12 26.09
C VAL A 84 29.36 50.09 24.97
N HIS A 85 29.24 51.36 25.28
CA HIS A 85 28.75 52.44 24.38
C HIS A 85 29.62 52.68 23.13
N SER A 86 30.69 51.99 22.87
CA SER A 86 31.62 52.24 21.76
C SER A 86 31.88 51.06 20.81
N VAL A 87 31.31 49.87 21.04
CA VAL A 87 31.50 48.73 20.14
C VAL A 87 30.19 47.98 19.91
N TRP A 88 29.68 48.10 18.69
CA TRP A 88 28.53 47.33 18.24
C TRP A 88 29.00 45.95 17.81
N LYS A 89 28.82 44.92 18.64
CA LYS A 89 29.02 43.55 18.23
C LYS A 89 27.67 42.94 17.87
N ALA A 90 27.38 42.82 16.60
CA ALA A 90 26.21 42.12 16.10
C ALA A 90 26.69 40.73 15.71
N GLU A 91 26.40 39.71 16.52
CA GLU A 91 26.54 38.31 16.13
C GLU A 91 25.23 37.86 15.49
N GLU A 92 25.26 37.67 14.19
CA GLU A 92 24.17 36.97 13.49
C GLU A 92 24.52 35.49 13.42
N SER A 93 23.85 34.66 14.20
CA SER A 93 23.91 33.21 14.02
C SER A 93 22.69 32.74 13.23
N MET A 94 22.95 32.07 12.12
CA MET A 94 21.93 31.34 11.36
C MET A 94 21.88 29.91 11.91
N ASP A 95 20.87 29.59 12.66
CA ASP A 95 20.63 28.21 13.10
C ASP A 95 19.67 27.54 12.11
N SER A 96 20.13 26.47 11.47
CA SER A 96 19.25 25.61 10.67
C SER A 96 18.45 24.69 11.60
N ILE A 97 17.15 24.59 11.34
CA ILE A 97 16.27 23.69 12.10
C ILE A 97 16.20 22.37 11.35
N TRP A 98 16.60 21.29 12.04
CA TRP A 98 16.45 19.93 11.53
C TRP A 98 15.03 19.42 11.76
N TYR A 99 14.48 18.71 10.77
CA TYR A 99 13.24 17.96 10.89
C TYR A 99 13.50 16.50 10.53
N ASP A 100 13.13 15.60 11.45
CA ASP A 100 13.19 14.16 11.19
C ASP A 100 12.23 13.79 10.06
N GLY A 101 12.73 13.07 9.06
CA GLY A 101 11.91 12.42 8.06
C GLY A 101 11.14 11.24 8.66
N ARG A 102 10.24 10.67 7.87
CA ARG A 102 9.34 9.61 8.37
C ARG A 102 10.08 8.40 8.89
N ILE A 103 11.15 7.96 8.21
CA ILE A 103 11.93 6.80 8.65
C ILE A 103 12.73 7.13 9.93
N THR A 104 13.33 8.32 10.01
CA THR A 104 14.08 8.76 11.20
C THR A 104 13.16 8.82 12.41
N HIS A 105 11.98 9.40 12.25
CA HIS A 105 10.97 9.45 13.30
C HIS A 105 10.56 8.04 13.77
N ALA A 106 10.30 7.12 12.84
CA ALA A 106 9.95 5.74 13.18
C ALA A 106 11.09 4.99 13.87
N CYS A 107 12.33 5.12 13.36
CA CYS A 107 13.52 4.50 13.94
C CYS A 107 13.83 5.01 15.33
N ARG A 108 13.67 6.31 15.58
CA ARG A 108 13.96 6.94 16.88
C ARG A 108 12.98 6.52 17.97
N ASN A 109 11.70 6.38 17.62
CA ASN A 109 10.62 6.16 18.57
C ASN A 109 10.13 4.71 18.66
N GLY A 110 10.73 3.78 17.91
CA GLY A 110 10.31 2.36 17.92
C GLY A 110 8.94 2.13 17.29
N HIS A 111 8.55 2.97 16.33
CA HIS A 111 7.29 2.84 15.63
C HIS A 111 7.33 1.74 14.57
N THR A 112 6.16 1.25 14.17
CA THR A 112 6.04 0.37 13.00
C THR A 112 6.02 1.20 11.73
N PHE A 113 6.96 0.97 10.82
CA PHE A 113 7.06 1.67 9.54
C PHE A 113 6.44 0.82 8.42
N VAL A 114 5.43 1.33 7.75
CA VAL A 114 4.80 0.69 6.58
C VAL A 114 5.18 1.47 5.33
N TYR A 115 5.98 0.85 4.48
CA TYR A 115 6.39 1.44 3.20
C TYR A 115 5.64 0.77 2.06
N ASP A 116 4.54 1.39 1.68
CA ASP A 116 3.62 0.88 0.67
C ASP A 116 4.17 1.17 -0.74
N ASP A 117 4.04 0.20 -1.65
CA ASP A 117 4.57 0.27 -3.03
C ASP A 117 6.02 0.77 -3.09
N PHE A 118 6.89 0.33 -2.17
CA PHE A 118 8.24 0.89 -1.98
C PHE A 118 9.14 0.77 -3.21
N THR A 119 8.87 -0.16 -4.11
CA THR A 119 9.59 -0.33 -5.39
C THR A 119 9.26 0.77 -6.41
N ARG A 120 8.31 1.65 -6.14
CA ARG A 120 8.09 2.88 -6.91
C ARG A 120 9.13 3.95 -6.59
N SER A 121 9.76 3.89 -5.43
CA SER A 121 10.90 4.77 -5.13
C SER A 121 12.17 4.25 -5.75
N ARG A 122 13.03 5.17 -6.16
CA ARG A 122 14.31 4.83 -6.79
C ARG A 122 15.20 4.00 -5.87
N PRO A 123 16.01 3.10 -6.44
CA PRO A 123 16.97 2.30 -5.67
C PRO A 123 17.88 3.12 -4.75
N GLU A 124 18.32 4.30 -5.21
CA GLU A 124 19.17 5.21 -4.44
C GLU A 124 18.47 5.71 -3.17
N THR A 125 17.17 5.98 -3.26
CA THR A 125 16.34 6.39 -2.12
C THR A 125 16.21 5.25 -1.12
N ASN A 126 16.05 4.03 -1.61
CA ASN A 126 15.87 2.84 -0.78
C ASN A 126 17.19 2.37 -0.11
N ASN A 127 18.37 2.85 -0.55
CA ASN A 127 19.65 2.51 0.06
C ASN A 127 19.74 2.89 1.55
N VAL A 128 19.00 3.91 1.97
CA VAL A 128 18.87 4.30 3.39
C VAL A 128 18.41 3.13 4.26
N LEU A 129 17.61 2.21 3.71
CA LEU A 129 17.08 1.06 4.42
C LEU A 129 18.15 0.01 4.73
N LEU A 130 19.25 -0.04 3.98
CA LEU A 130 20.30 -1.06 4.15
C LEU A 130 20.94 -0.97 5.54
N SER A 131 21.35 0.21 5.96
CA SER A 131 21.95 0.44 7.29
C SER A 131 20.93 0.22 8.41
N VAL A 132 19.69 0.64 8.21
CA VAL A 132 18.59 0.45 9.17
C VAL A 132 18.31 -1.04 9.40
N LEU A 133 18.26 -1.83 8.34
CA LEU A 133 17.92 -3.26 8.42
C LEU A 133 19.09 -4.10 8.94
N GLN A 134 20.31 -3.82 8.50
CA GLN A 134 21.50 -4.62 8.79
C GLN A 134 22.20 -4.16 10.08
N GLU A 135 22.56 -2.88 10.14
CA GLU A 135 23.40 -2.35 11.20
C GLU A 135 22.60 -1.79 12.39
N LYS A 136 21.28 -1.72 12.23
CA LYS A 136 20.37 -1.06 13.18
C LYS A 136 20.80 0.38 13.47
N THR A 137 21.28 1.07 12.44
CA THR A 137 21.69 2.47 12.49
C THR A 137 21.17 3.21 11.28
N LEU A 138 20.98 4.52 11.44
CA LEU A 138 20.56 5.42 10.37
C LEU A 138 21.52 6.61 10.36
N ASP A 139 22.21 6.83 9.23
CA ASP A 139 23.08 7.98 9.06
C ASP A 139 22.23 9.23 8.82
N LEU A 140 22.39 10.20 9.70
CA LEU A 140 21.76 11.52 9.59
C LEU A 140 22.72 12.40 8.82
N SER A 141 22.25 13.05 7.75
CA SER A 141 23.08 13.95 6.95
C SER A 141 23.77 14.99 7.85
N ALA A 142 25.04 15.29 7.60
CA ALA A 142 26.05 15.95 8.45
C ALA A 142 25.72 17.35 9.01
N ILE A 143 24.47 17.78 9.11
CA ILE A 143 24.06 19.14 9.49
C ILE A 143 23.22 19.19 10.77
N GLN A 144 22.94 18.07 11.40
CA GLN A 144 22.36 18.09 12.74
C GLN A 144 23.50 18.36 13.73
N LYS A 145 23.42 19.47 14.48
CA LYS A 145 24.42 19.79 15.52
C LYS A 145 24.50 18.64 16.53
N GLY A 146 25.51 17.77 16.40
CA GLY A 146 25.90 16.79 17.40
C GLY A 146 25.52 15.33 17.11
N GLU A 147 24.50 15.01 16.36
CA GLU A 147 24.12 13.60 16.07
C GLU A 147 24.27 13.32 14.57
N THR A 148 25.30 12.56 14.20
CA THR A 148 25.54 12.14 12.80
C THR A 148 24.96 10.76 12.50
N ARG A 149 24.66 9.98 13.53
CA ARG A 149 24.17 8.60 13.41
C ARG A 149 23.16 8.31 14.51
N LEU A 150 22.00 7.81 14.11
CA LEU A 150 20.93 7.38 15.00
C LEU A 150 20.99 5.86 15.18
N THR A 151 20.97 5.38 16.42
CA THR A 151 20.72 3.97 16.72
C THR A 151 19.23 3.68 16.62
N VAL A 152 18.87 2.68 15.84
CA VAL A 152 17.47 2.27 15.64
C VAL A 152 16.91 1.68 16.94
N HIS A 153 15.75 2.14 17.34
CA HIS A 153 15.08 1.64 18.53
C HIS A 153 14.79 0.13 18.43
N PRO A 154 14.99 -0.67 19.48
CA PRO A 154 14.79 -2.13 19.43
C PRO A 154 13.39 -2.54 18.99
N ASP A 155 12.40 -1.72 19.30
CA ASP A 155 11.01 -1.96 18.95
C ASP A 155 10.63 -1.58 17.51
N PHE A 156 11.53 -0.95 16.78
CA PHE A 156 11.28 -0.59 15.39
C PHE A 156 11.01 -1.84 14.54
N SER A 157 9.95 -1.80 13.78
CA SER A 157 9.58 -2.85 12.83
C SER A 157 9.23 -2.24 11.48
N VAL A 158 9.46 -2.98 10.38
CA VAL A 158 9.16 -2.47 9.05
C VAL A 158 8.44 -3.50 8.18
N LEU A 159 7.44 -3.02 7.48
CA LEU A 159 6.63 -3.74 6.51
C LEU A 159 6.74 -3.06 5.15
N PHE A 160 7.02 -3.83 4.12
CA PHE A 160 7.07 -3.37 2.74
C PHE A 160 5.94 -3.98 1.93
N THR A 161 5.42 -3.24 0.95
CA THR A 161 4.58 -3.81 -0.10
C THR A 161 5.13 -3.50 -1.48
N SER A 162 4.91 -4.37 -2.44
CA SER A 162 5.23 -4.09 -3.85
C SER A 162 4.31 -4.84 -4.82
N ASN A 163 4.25 -4.31 -6.03
CA ASN A 163 3.57 -4.93 -7.16
C ASN A 163 4.57 -5.17 -8.31
N PRO A 164 5.17 -6.36 -8.42
CA PRO A 164 6.17 -6.65 -9.44
C PRO A 164 5.58 -6.73 -10.86
N SER A 165 4.27 -6.71 -11.00
CA SER A 165 3.58 -6.82 -12.29
C SER A 165 3.30 -5.48 -12.96
N GLU A 166 3.58 -4.36 -12.31
CA GLU A 166 3.47 -3.04 -12.92
C GLU A 166 4.74 -2.75 -13.74
N TYR A 167 4.55 -2.51 -15.05
CA TYR A 167 5.67 -2.25 -15.97
C TYR A 167 6.14 -0.79 -15.96
N ALA A 168 5.32 0.14 -15.50
CA ALA A 168 5.62 1.56 -15.49
C ALA A 168 5.84 2.08 -14.06
N GLY A 169 6.97 2.78 -13.85
CA GLY A 169 7.26 3.44 -12.58
C GLY A 169 7.58 2.50 -11.41
N VAL A 170 8.02 1.26 -11.70
CA VAL A 170 8.45 0.29 -10.68
C VAL A 170 9.89 -0.11 -10.95
N HIS A 171 10.74 -0.01 -9.93
CA HIS A 171 12.12 -0.42 -9.97
C HIS A 171 12.30 -1.87 -9.49
N VAL A 172 13.30 -2.53 -10.06
CA VAL A 172 13.69 -3.87 -9.59
C VAL A 172 14.23 -3.76 -8.17
N LEU A 173 13.76 -4.63 -7.29
CA LEU A 173 14.28 -4.70 -5.93
C LEU A 173 15.75 -5.12 -5.96
N GLN A 174 16.61 -4.30 -5.35
CA GLN A 174 18.04 -4.57 -5.22
C GLN A 174 18.29 -5.87 -4.44
N ASP A 175 19.26 -6.66 -4.86
CA ASP A 175 19.59 -7.93 -4.20
C ASP A 175 20.02 -7.70 -2.74
N ALA A 176 20.73 -6.62 -2.47
CA ALA A 176 21.10 -6.22 -1.10
C ALA A 176 19.90 -6.05 -0.15
N LEU A 177 18.76 -5.55 -0.65
CA LEU A 177 17.53 -5.47 0.14
C LEU A 177 16.79 -6.80 0.20
N LYS A 178 16.81 -7.59 -0.88
CA LYS A 178 16.17 -8.93 -0.89
C LYS A 178 16.74 -9.83 0.19
N ASP A 179 18.04 -9.79 0.41
CA ASP A 179 18.73 -10.61 1.43
C ASP A 179 18.37 -10.21 2.88
N ARG A 180 17.75 -9.04 3.07
CA ARG A 180 17.46 -8.47 4.40
C ARG A 180 15.98 -8.44 4.75
N VAL A 181 15.12 -8.89 3.84
CA VAL A 181 13.67 -8.90 4.03
C VAL A 181 13.12 -10.30 3.78
N ILE A 182 12.14 -10.72 4.57
CA ILE A 182 11.41 -11.95 4.30
C ILE A 182 10.24 -11.62 3.38
N THR A 183 10.30 -12.11 2.14
CA THR A 183 9.24 -11.88 1.16
C THR A 183 8.14 -12.93 1.28
N ILE A 184 6.93 -12.47 1.52
CA ILE A 184 5.70 -13.27 1.49
C ILE A 184 5.00 -12.97 0.16
N ALA A 185 4.98 -13.96 -0.74
CA ALA A 185 4.31 -13.82 -2.03
C ALA A 185 2.81 -14.04 -1.89
N ILE A 186 2.03 -13.05 -2.30
CA ILE A 186 0.56 -13.10 -2.37
C ILE A 186 0.19 -13.38 -3.82
N LYS A 187 -0.24 -14.61 -4.11
CA LYS A 187 -0.50 -15.05 -5.50
C LYS A 187 -1.87 -14.61 -6.02
N GLY A 188 -2.84 -14.50 -5.16
CA GLY A 188 -4.23 -14.18 -5.49
C GLY A 188 -5.13 -14.62 -4.34
N LEU A 189 -6.34 -14.13 -4.32
CA LEU A 189 -7.31 -14.51 -3.32
C LEU A 189 -8.10 -15.74 -3.80
N ASP A 190 -8.39 -16.65 -2.88
CA ASP A 190 -9.38 -17.70 -3.12
C ASP A 190 -10.79 -17.09 -3.22
N ARG A 191 -11.73 -17.87 -3.79
CA ARG A 191 -13.11 -17.40 -4.00
C ARG A 191 -13.79 -16.97 -2.70
N GLU A 192 -13.62 -17.74 -1.64
CA GLU A 192 -14.29 -17.47 -0.36
C GLU A 192 -13.78 -16.18 0.27
N SER A 193 -12.47 -15.94 0.21
CA SER A 193 -11.86 -14.69 0.64
C SER A 193 -12.35 -13.50 -0.19
N GLU A 194 -12.45 -13.63 -1.53
CA GLU A 194 -13.01 -12.56 -2.36
C GLU A 194 -14.46 -12.25 -1.98
N VAL A 195 -15.31 -13.27 -1.77
CA VAL A 195 -16.71 -13.10 -1.38
C VAL A 195 -16.82 -12.43 0.01
N ALA A 196 -16.03 -12.89 0.97
CA ALA A 196 -16.04 -12.31 2.31
C ALA A 196 -15.68 -10.81 2.27
N ILE A 197 -14.64 -10.45 1.50
CA ILE A 197 -14.20 -9.06 1.35
C ILE A 197 -15.29 -8.22 0.66
N VAL A 198 -15.86 -8.71 -0.44
CA VAL A 198 -16.90 -7.98 -1.16
C VAL A 198 -18.14 -7.80 -0.30
N ALA A 199 -18.60 -8.84 0.40
CA ALA A 199 -19.75 -8.75 1.31
C ALA A 199 -19.50 -7.77 2.46
N GLY A 200 -18.36 -7.89 3.12
CA GLY A 200 -18.01 -7.04 4.25
C GLY A 200 -17.81 -5.57 3.88
N ARG A 201 -17.26 -5.28 2.69
CA ARG A 201 -17.03 -3.91 2.21
C ARG A 201 -18.27 -3.24 1.65
N SER A 202 -19.13 -3.99 0.98
CA SER A 202 -20.34 -3.45 0.37
C SER A 202 -21.58 -3.47 1.27
N GLY A 203 -21.59 -4.34 2.29
CA GLY A 203 -22.77 -4.62 3.09
C GLY A 203 -23.83 -5.49 2.39
N LEU A 204 -23.53 -6.02 1.19
CA LEU A 204 -24.43 -6.93 0.50
C LEU A 204 -24.49 -8.30 1.20
N PRO A 205 -25.66 -8.99 1.14
CA PRO A 205 -25.77 -10.36 1.57
C PRO A 205 -24.75 -11.27 0.86
N TRP A 206 -24.24 -12.28 1.57
CA TRP A 206 -23.25 -13.23 1.05
C TRP A 206 -23.58 -13.78 -0.34
N ARG A 207 -24.84 -14.17 -0.57
CA ARG A 207 -25.28 -14.72 -1.87
C ARG A 207 -25.15 -13.72 -3.02
N GLU A 208 -25.41 -12.45 -2.76
CA GLU A 208 -25.32 -11.40 -3.77
C GLU A 208 -23.86 -11.05 -4.04
N ALA A 209 -23.05 -10.94 -3.00
CA ALA A 209 -21.60 -10.76 -3.13
C ALA A 209 -20.94 -11.92 -3.89
N ALA A 210 -21.32 -13.17 -3.57
CA ALA A 210 -20.83 -14.35 -4.26
C ALA A 210 -21.14 -14.31 -5.75
N ARG A 211 -22.35 -13.90 -6.15
CA ARG A 211 -22.73 -13.77 -7.56
C ARG A 211 -21.85 -12.76 -8.28
N ILE A 212 -21.60 -11.60 -7.68
CA ILE A 212 -20.73 -10.58 -8.27
C ILE A 212 -19.31 -11.11 -8.44
N VAL A 213 -18.76 -11.75 -7.40
CA VAL A 213 -17.43 -12.35 -7.42
C VAL A 213 -17.33 -13.41 -8.51
N ASP A 214 -18.32 -14.29 -8.64
CA ASP A 214 -18.30 -15.37 -9.63
C ASP A 214 -18.32 -14.81 -11.06
N ILE A 215 -19.12 -13.79 -11.34
CA ILE A 215 -19.14 -13.10 -12.63
C ILE A 215 -17.78 -12.45 -12.93
N ILE A 216 -17.22 -11.71 -11.98
CA ILE A 216 -15.92 -11.05 -12.12
C ILE A 216 -14.80 -12.07 -12.33
N ARG A 217 -14.81 -13.20 -11.63
CA ARG A 217 -13.86 -14.30 -11.81
C ARG A 217 -14.02 -14.98 -13.16
N GLY A 218 -15.24 -15.16 -13.64
CA GLY A 218 -15.51 -15.70 -14.97
C GLY A 218 -14.98 -14.79 -16.08
N ILE A 219 -15.18 -13.48 -15.96
CA ILE A 219 -14.63 -12.47 -16.89
C ILE A 219 -13.10 -12.44 -16.84
N ARG A 220 -12.50 -12.55 -15.65
CA ARG A 220 -11.05 -12.64 -15.45
C ARG A 220 -10.44 -13.86 -16.14
N GLY A 221 -11.11 -15.00 -16.10
CA GLY A 221 -10.65 -16.25 -16.69
C GLY A 221 -9.29 -16.65 -16.12
N ASN A 222 -8.33 -16.94 -17.02
CA ASN A 222 -6.95 -17.30 -16.65
C ASN A 222 -6.04 -16.07 -16.40
N ASP A 223 -6.52 -14.85 -16.66
CA ASP A 223 -5.78 -13.64 -16.36
C ASP A 223 -5.95 -13.29 -14.88
N ILE A 224 -4.88 -13.44 -14.09
CA ILE A 224 -4.90 -13.19 -12.64
C ILE A 224 -5.00 -11.68 -12.33
N LYS A 225 -4.77 -10.83 -13.32
CA LYS A 225 -4.59 -9.39 -13.09
C LYS A 225 -5.88 -8.59 -13.20
N LYS A 226 -6.73 -8.86 -14.18
CA LYS A 226 -7.90 -8.02 -14.52
C LYS A 226 -9.10 -8.86 -14.95
N PRO A 227 -10.32 -8.46 -14.52
CA PRO A 227 -10.62 -7.41 -13.56
C PRO A 227 -10.24 -7.82 -12.13
N SER A 228 -9.86 -6.82 -11.33
CA SER A 228 -9.39 -7.01 -9.95
C SER A 228 -10.56 -7.16 -8.96
N ILE A 229 -10.25 -7.56 -7.71
CA ILE A 229 -11.26 -7.56 -6.63
C ILE A 229 -11.82 -6.14 -6.37
N ARG A 230 -11.06 -5.09 -6.68
CA ARG A 230 -11.54 -3.70 -6.56
C ARG A 230 -12.77 -3.46 -7.44
N ALA A 231 -12.78 -4.01 -8.65
CA ALA A 231 -13.98 -3.97 -9.51
C ALA A 231 -15.17 -4.62 -8.84
N ALA A 232 -14.99 -5.81 -8.26
CA ALA A 232 -16.08 -6.50 -7.53
C ALA A 232 -16.61 -5.66 -6.36
N ILE A 233 -15.73 -5.04 -5.58
CA ILE A 233 -16.11 -4.16 -4.47
C ILE A 233 -16.87 -2.93 -5.00
N MET A 234 -16.40 -2.28 -6.05
CA MET A 234 -17.06 -1.11 -6.64
C MET A 234 -18.45 -1.45 -7.12
N VAL A 235 -18.61 -2.52 -7.91
CA VAL A 235 -19.90 -2.99 -8.40
C VAL A 235 -20.84 -3.29 -7.24
N ALA A 236 -20.39 -4.02 -6.23
CA ALA A 236 -21.17 -4.39 -5.05
C ALA A 236 -21.60 -3.17 -4.25
N THR A 237 -20.70 -2.20 -4.03
CA THR A 237 -20.98 -0.99 -3.26
C THR A 237 -22.03 -0.11 -3.97
N ILE A 238 -21.91 0.06 -5.31
CA ILE A 238 -22.86 0.84 -6.10
C ILE A 238 -24.26 0.19 -6.03
N LEU A 239 -24.34 -1.15 -6.18
CA LEU A 239 -25.61 -1.88 -6.08
C LEU A 239 -26.23 -1.76 -4.68
N ALA A 240 -25.42 -1.90 -3.63
CA ALA A 240 -25.88 -1.75 -2.25
C ALA A 240 -26.46 -0.35 -1.99
N THR A 241 -25.78 0.69 -2.46
CA THR A 241 -26.23 2.08 -2.33
C THR A 241 -27.57 2.33 -3.00
N LYS A 242 -27.87 1.63 -4.10
CA LYS A 242 -29.13 1.73 -4.84
C LYS A 242 -30.21 0.75 -4.35
N GLY A 243 -29.90 -0.13 -3.39
CA GLY A 243 -30.79 -1.21 -2.98
C GLY A 243 -31.14 -2.18 -4.12
N SER A 244 -30.25 -2.31 -5.09
CA SER A 244 -30.47 -3.06 -6.32
C SER A 244 -29.75 -4.40 -6.27
N LYS A 245 -30.37 -5.44 -6.87
CA LYS A 245 -29.81 -6.81 -6.85
C LYS A 245 -28.95 -7.12 -8.08
N PRO A 246 -27.88 -7.93 -7.93
CA PRO A 246 -27.07 -8.40 -9.04
C PRO A 246 -27.82 -9.49 -9.82
N SER A 247 -28.68 -9.06 -10.78
CA SER A 247 -29.47 -9.95 -11.64
C SER A 247 -29.16 -9.68 -13.10
N SER A 248 -29.08 -10.73 -13.92
CA SER A 248 -28.91 -10.61 -15.36
C SER A 248 -30.05 -9.83 -16.04
N SER A 249 -31.26 -9.86 -15.45
CA SER A 249 -32.41 -9.08 -15.92
C SER A 249 -32.39 -7.61 -15.47
N ASN A 250 -31.41 -7.18 -14.68
CA ASN A 250 -31.32 -5.82 -14.17
C ASN A 250 -30.44 -4.95 -15.08
N PRO A 251 -31.03 -4.01 -15.85
CA PRO A 251 -30.25 -3.16 -16.76
C PRO A 251 -29.19 -2.31 -16.04
N LEU A 252 -29.49 -1.86 -14.81
CA LEU A 252 -28.54 -1.08 -14.01
C LEU A 252 -27.31 -1.92 -13.65
N PHE A 253 -27.48 -3.19 -13.30
CA PHE A 253 -26.37 -4.08 -13.01
C PHE A 253 -25.47 -4.29 -14.22
N TYR A 254 -26.05 -4.52 -15.39
CA TYR A 254 -25.31 -4.62 -16.65
C TYR A 254 -24.50 -3.36 -16.93
N GLN A 255 -25.12 -2.19 -16.79
CA GLN A 255 -24.48 -0.90 -17.04
C GLN A 255 -23.29 -0.65 -16.08
N ILE A 256 -23.46 -0.94 -14.78
CA ILE A 256 -22.40 -0.83 -13.80
C ILE A 256 -21.23 -1.77 -14.12
N LEU A 257 -21.50 -3.03 -14.52
CA LEU A 257 -20.46 -3.96 -14.92
C LEU A 257 -19.67 -3.44 -16.12
N MET A 258 -20.38 -2.95 -17.15
CA MET A 258 -19.74 -2.39 -18.35
C MET A 258 -18.83 -1.21 -18.00
N ASP A 259 -19.31 -0.27 -17.19
CA ASP A 259 -18.55 0.94 -16.82
C ASP A 259 -17.32 0.59 -15.97
N VAL A 260 -17.50 -0.24 -14.93
CA VAL A 260 -16.42 -0.58 -13.99
C VAL A 260 -15.37 -1.46 -14.64
N ILE A 261 -15.77 -2.53 -15.34
CA ILE A 261 -14.83 -3.46 -15.97
C ILE A 261 -14.21 -2.83 -17.22
N GLY A 262 -15.00 -2.10 -18.00
CA GLY A 262 -14.52 -1.34 -19.15
C GLY A 262 -13.42 -0.38 -18.79
N SER A 263 -13.54 0.33 -17.67
CA SER A 263 -12.51 1.27 -17.20
C SER A 263 -11.18 0.58 -16.80
N GLU A 264 -11.21 -0.66 -16.31
CA GLU A 264 -9.99 -1.41 -15.95
C GLU A 264 -9.29 -2.03 -17.18
N ILE A 265 -10.01 -2.32 -18.26
CA ILE A 265 -9.49 -3.07 -19.40
C ILE A 265 -9.22 -2.18 -20.62
N SER A 266 -10.06 -1.15 -20.85
CA SER A 266 -10.04 -0.36 -22.09
C SER A 266 -8.89 0.64 -22.23
N TYR A 267 -8.17 0.95 -21.17
CA TYR A 267 -7.02 1.88 -21.26
C TYR A 267 -5.76 1.29 -21.91
N GLU A 268 -5.75 -0.01 -22.21
CA GLU A 268 -4.55 -0.68 -22.72
C GLU A 268 -4.66 -1.16 -24.19
N ASN A 269 -5.85 -1.18 -24.84
CA ASN A 269 -5.95 -1.74 -26.21
C ASN A 269 -7.12 -1.22 -27.05
N ASP A 270 -6.91 -1.19 -28.35
CA ASP A 270 -7.80 -0.76 -29.43
C ASP A 270 -9.17 -1.49 -29.51
N GLY A 271 -10.10 -0.91 -30.27
CA GLY A 271 -11.52 -1.26 -30.36
C GLY A 271 -11.93 -2.73 -30.53
N GLU A 272 -11.05 -3.65 -30.99
CA GLU A 272 -11.33 -5.08 -31.06
C GLU A 272 -11.50 -5.75 -29.71
N ASN A 273 -10.73 -5.31 -28.70
CA ASN A 273 -10.81 -5.87 -27.34
C ASN A 273 -12.10 -5.48 -26.62
N ASN A 274 -12.70 -4.35 -26.98
CA ASN A 274 -13.97 -3.92 -26.40
C ASN A 274 -15.12 -4.86 -26.78
N SER A 275 -15.14 -5.35 -28.03
CA SER A 275 -16.14 -6.31 -28.48
C SER A 275 -16.01 -7.69 -27.84
N LEU A 276 -14.78 -8.12 -27.54
CA LEU A 276 -14.51 -9.38 -26.84
C LEU A 276 -14.91 -9.29 -25.37
N LEU A 277 -14.68 -8.14 -24.74
CA LEU A 277 -15.08 -7.88 -23.36
C LEU A 277 -16.59 -7.91 -23.21
N ILE A 278 -17.31 -7.22 -24.08
CA ILE A 278 -18.79 -7.21 -24.09
C ILE A 278 -19.31 -8.64 -24.18
N LYS A 279 -18.82 -9.43 -25.15
CA LYS A 279 -19.19 -10.83 -25.28
C LYS A 279 -18.93 -11.67 -24.04
N ARG A 280 -17.78 -11.46 -23.37
CA ARG A 280 -17.45 -12.15 -22.13
C ARG A 280 -18.41 -11.79 -21.00
N ILE A 281 -18.73 -10.51 -20.83
CA ILE A 281 -19.67 -10.05 -19.82
C ILE A 281 -21.05 -10.66 -20.06
N GLU A 282 -21.52 -10.64 -21.31
CA GLU A 282 -22.80 -11.24 -21.71
C GLU A 282 -22.82 -12.76 -21.43
N MET A 283 -21.78 -13.48 -21.84
CA MET A 283 -21.66 -14.92 -21.59
C MET A 283 -21.66 -15.26 -20.09
N GLU A 284 -21.00 -14.47 -19.26
CA GLU A 284 -21.00 -14.71 -17.82
C GLU A 284 -22.35 -14.36 -17.18
N LEU A 285 -23.01 -13.31 -17.64
CA LEU A 285 -24.35 -12.96 -17.18
C LEU A 285 -25.41 -14.02 -17.55
N ASP A 286 -25.31 -14.61 -18.76
CA ASP A 286 -26.24 -15.64 -19.23
C ASP A 286 -26.17 -16.92 -18.40
N LYS A 287 -25.01 -17.28 -17.83
CA LYS A 287 -24.88 -18.40 -16.90
C LYS A 287 -25.75 -18.24 -15.63
N TYR A 288 -26.10 -17.02 -15.30
CA TYR A 288 -26.89 -16.69 -14.08
C TYR A 288 -28.34 -16.29 -14.39
N THR A 289 -28.80 -16.50 -15.61
CA THR A 289 -30.22 -16.35 -15.97
C THR A 289 -31.07 -17.47 -15.34
N PRO A 290 -32.28 -17.18 -14.87
CA PRO A 290 -33.15 -18.18 -14.23
C PRO A 290 -33.41 -19.44 -15.06
N GLU A 291 -33.33 -19.33 -16.39
CA GLU A 291 -33.58 -20.42 -17.32
C GLU A 291 -32.46 -21.50 -17.33
N ASN A 292 -31.25 -21.18 -16.92
CA ASN A 292 -30.12 -22.11 -16.89
C ASN A 292 -29.89 -22.82 -15.54
N ARG A 293 -30.87 -22.76 -14.63
CA ARG A 293 -30.88 -23.50 -13.35
C ARG A 293 -31.78 -24.74 -13.41
N LYS A 294 -31.52 -25.64 -14.38
CA LYS A 294 -32.07 -27.01 -14.35
C LYS A 294 -30.99 -28.02 -14.09
#